data_9dd2914e710f17bf4f355de80ac96112
#
_entry.id   9dd2914e710f17bf4f355de80ac96112
#
_cell.length_a   1.000
_cell.length_b   1.000
_cell.length_c   1.000
_cell.angle_alpha   90.00
_cell.angle_beta   90.00
_cell.angle_gamma   90.00
#
_symmetry.space_group_name_H-M   'P 1'
#
loop_
_entity.id
_entity.type
_entity.pdbx_description
1 polymer ?
#
loop_
_entity_poly.entity_id
_entity_poly.type
_entity_poly.pdbx_seq_one_letter_code
_entity_poly.pdbx_strand_id
1 'polypeptide(L)'
;VPDYITIDIAHGHSNSVIDMIKHIKKHLPEAFVIAGNVGTPEAVRELENAGADATKVGIGPGKVCITKIKTGFGTGGWQLAAVRWCAKAATKPIIADGGIRDHGDIAKSIRFGATMVMIGSLFAGHEESPGKTVEVNGMLYKEYFGSASEFQKGERKNVEGKKIVVPYKGSLEDTLIEMQQDLQSSISYAGGKDIEAI
;
A
#
# COMPACT_ATOMS: atom_id res chain seq x y z
N VAL A 1 -14.27 -17.96 -11.01
CA VAL A 1 -14.45 -17.27 -9.70
C VAL A 1 -13.08 -16.82 -9.28
N PRO A 2 -12.89 -15.54 -8.88
CA PRO A 2 -11.62 -15.06 -8.40
C PRO A 2 -11.30 -15.63 -7.02
N ASP A 3 -10.02 -15.92 -6.76
CA ASP A 3 -9.54 -16.33 -5.43
C ASP A 3 -9.45 -15.15 -4.49
N TYR A 4 -9.05 -13.97 -5.02
CA TYR A 4 -8.86 -12.74 -4.27
C TYR A 4 -9.67 -11.60 -4.89
N ILE A 5 -10.32 -10.81 -4.04
CA ILE A 5 -11.00 -9.57 -4.43
C ILE A 5 -10.50 -8.45 -3.53
N THR A 6 -9.96 -7.40 -4.15
CA THR A 6 -9.53 -6.20 -3.42
C THR A 6 -10.51 -5.05 -3.63
N ILE A 7 -11.07 -4.55 -2.55
CA ILE A 7 -11.82 -3.28 -2.53
C ILE A 7 -10.80 -2.19 -2.20
N ASP A 8 -10.52 -1.34 -3.16
CA ASP A 8 -9.49 -0.29 -3.06
C ASP A 8 -10.09 1.09 -3.34
N ILE A 9 -10.37 1.83 -2.29
CA ILE A 9 -10.98 3.16 -2.35
C ILE A 9 -10.33 4.09 -1.32
N ALA A 10 -10.32 5.39 -1.60
CA ALA A 10 -9.65 6.40 -0.78
C ALA A 10 -10.17 6.43 0.67
N HIS A 11 -11.47 6.17 0.89
CA HIS A 11 -12.10 6.11 2.20
C HIS A 11 -12.86 4.80 2.38
N GLY A 12 -12.15 3.77 2.84
CA GLY A 12 -12.70 2.42 3.03
C GLY A 12 -13.67 2.29 4.20
N HIS A 13 -13.63 3.19 5.17
CA HIS A 13 -14.54 3.19 6.32
C HIS A 13 -15.88 3.85 5.94
N SER A 14 -16.64 3.20 5.08
CA SER A 14 -17.94 3.70 4.60
C SER A 14 -18.96 2.58 4.46
N ASN A 15 -20.24 2.92 4.56
CA ASN A 15 -21.34 1.96 4.41
C ASN A 15 -21.30 1.25 3.05
N SER A 16 -20.93 1.95 1.97
CA SER A 16 -20.82 1.34 0.64
C SER A 16 -19.77 0.25 0.56
N VAL A 17 -18.65 0.39 1.28
CA VAL A 17 -17.61 -0.67 1.36
C VAL A 17 -18.10 -1.83 2.21
N ILE A 18 -18.72 -1.55 3.36
CA ILE A 18 -19.30 -2.57 4.24
C ILE A 18 -20.35 -3.40 3.48
N ASP A 19 -21.25 -2.74 2.74
CA ASP A 19 -22.29 -3.40 1.94
C ASP A 19 -21.67 -4.22 0.79
N MET A 20 -20.61 -3.72 0.16
CA MET A 20 -19.89 -4.45 -0.89
C MET A 20 -19.21 -5.71 -0.35
N ILE A 21 -18.56 -5.64 0.82
CA ILE A 21 -17.97 -6.81 1.48
C ILE A 21 -19.05 -7.87 1.74
N LYS A 22 -20.17 -7.48 2.34
CA LYS A 22 -21.29 -8.38 2.61
C LYS A 22 -21.86 -8.97 1.32
N HIS A 23 -21.99 -8.17 0.27
CA HIS A 23 -22.44 -8.64 -1.05
C HIS A 23 -21.50 -9.69 -1.62
N ILE A 24 -20.18 -9.44 -1.61
CA ILE A 24 -19.18 -10.38 -2.10
C ILE A 24 -19.25 -11.68 -1.30
N LYS A 25 -19.23 -11.62 0.02
CA LYS A 25 -19.27 -12.81 0.88
C LYS A 25 -20.55 -13.62 0.74
N LYS A 26 -21.65 -12.96 0.44
CA LYS A 26 -22.92 -13.66 0.16
C LYS A 26 -22.89 -14.44 -1.15
N HIS A 27 -22.27 -13.91 -2.21
CA HIS A 27 -22.32 -14.50 -3.55
C HIS A 27 -21.07 -15.32 -3.90
N LEU A 28 -19.94 -15.01 -3.27
CA LEU A 28 -18.63 -15.63 -3.46
C LEU A 28 -17.99 -15.92 -2.08
N PRO A 29 -18.55 -16.81 -1.27
CA PRO A 29 -18.13 -17.03 0.12
C PRO A 29 -16.67 -17.47 0.25
N GLU A 30 -16.13 -18.17 -0.75
CA GLU A 30 -14.76 -18.67 -0.76
C GLU A 30 -13.73 -17.62 -1.21
N ALA A 31 -14.15 -16.50 -1.80
CA ALA A 31 -13.23 -15.46 -2.22
C ALA A 31 -12.58 -14.76 -1.00
N PHE A 32 -11.26 -14.61 -1.02
CA PHE A 32 -10.54 -13.85 -0.01
C PHE A 32 -10.69 -12.35 -0.28
N VAL A 33 -11.33 -11.63 0.64
CA VAL A 33 -11.65 -10.20 0.47
C VAL A 33 -10.66 -9.34 1.24
N ILE A 34 -9.89 -8.54 0.49
CA ILE A 34 -9.02 -7.49 1.02
C ILE A 34 -9.78 -6.17 0.92
N ALA A 35 -9.99 -5.48 2.01
CA ALA A 35 -10.75 -4.22 2.02
C ALA A 35 -9.91 -3.04 2.51
N GLY A 36 -10.03 -1.91 1.83
CA GLY A 36 -9.32 -0.67 2.18
C GLY A 36 -9.73 0.55 1.33
N ASN A 37 -9.10 1.70 1.59
CA ASN A 37 -8.07 1.87 2.61
C ASN A 37 -8.66 2.46 3.89
N VAL A 38 -8.06 2.10 4.99
CA VAL A 38 -8.45 2.56 6.32
C VAL A 38 -7.25 3.10 7.10
N GLY A 39 -7.50 3.84 8.18
CA GLY A 39 -6.44 4.44 9.00
C GLY A 39 -6.73 4.39 10.50
N THR A 40 -7.81 3.73 10.94
CA THR A 40 -8.21 3.68 12.35
C THR A 40 -8.58 2.27 12.80
N PRO A 41 -8.42 1.94 14.09
CA PRO A 41 -8.82 0.66 14.68
C PRO A 41 -10.32 0.34 14.51
N GLU A 42 -11.16 1.36 14.60
CA GLU A 42 -12.61 1.23 14.43
C GLU A 42 -12.94 0.73 13.02
N ALA A 43 -12.32 1.34 12.01
CA ALA A 43 -12.48 0.94 10.62
C ALA A 43 -12.07 -0.52 10.39
N VAL A 44 -10.93 -0.93 10.94
CA VAL A 44 -10.46 -2.32 10.83
C VAL A 44 -11.50 -3.29 11.38
N ARG A 45 -11.97 -3.04 12.62
CA ARG A 45 -12.99 -3.90 13.25
C ARG A 45 -14.29 -3.96 12.46
N GLU A 46 -14.76 -2.84 11.94
CA GLU A 46 -16.00 -2.82 11.17
C GLU A 46 -15.89 -3.57 9.85
N LEU A 47 -14.77 -3.44 9.14
CA LEU A 47 -14.56 -4.18 7.89
C LEU A 47 -14.38 -5.69 8.14
N GLU A 48 -13.66 -6.08 9.20
CA GLU A 48 -13.56 -7.50 9.62
C GLU A 48 -14.93 -8.05 9.99
N ASN A 49 -15.74 -7.32 10.75
CA ASN A 49 -17.09 -7.72 11.13
C ASN A 49 -18.03 -7.84 9.92
N ALA A 50 -17.79 -7.06 8.88
CA ALA A 50 -18.53 -7.17 7.62
C ALA A 50 -18.13 -8.40 6.78
N GLY A 51 -17.00 -9.04 7.12
CA GLY A 51 -16.50 -10.25 6.44
C GLY A 51 -15.20 -10.09 5.66
N ALA A 52 -14.50 -8.95 5.77
CA ALA A 52 -13.18 -8.81 5.17
C ALA A 52 -12.19 -9.82 5.76
N ASP A 53 -11.37 -10.45 4.93
CA ASP A 53 -10.34 -11.40 5.32
C ASP A 53 -8.99 -10.73 5.61
N ALA A 54 -8.78 -9.54 5.08
CA ALA A 54 -7.66 -8.66 5.38
C ALA A 54 -8.06 -7.19 5.23
N THR A 55 -7.38 -6.30 5.94
CA THR A 55 -7.57 -4.86 5.78
C THR A 55 -6.31 -4.18 5.28
N LYS A 56 -6.49 -3.21 4.38
CA LYS A 56 -5.39 -2.43 3.82
C LYS A 56 -5.35 -1.05 4.48
N VAL A 57 -4.25 -0.78 5.21
CA VAL A 57 -4.06 0.39 6.05
C VAL A 57 -3.14 1.39 5.36
N GLY A 58 -3.63 2.59 5.14
CA GLY A 58 -2.87 3.68 4.56
C GLY A 58 -3.73 4.63 3.73
N ILE A 59 -3.87 5.85 4.19
CA ILE A 59 -4.58 6.92 3.48
C ILE A 59 -3.56 8.01 3.17
N GLY A 60 -3.12 8.07 1.92
CA GLY A 60 -2.24 9.10 1.41
C GLY A 60 -0.77 9.09 1.87
N PRO A 61 -0.14 7.98 2.32
CA PRO A 61 1.28 7.97 2.68
C PRO A 61 2.20 7.87 1.45
N GLY A 62 1.67 7.52 0.30
CA GLY A 62 2.43 7.34 -0.95
C GLY A 62 3.14 8.61 -1.41
N LYS A 63 4.26 8.43 -2.15
CA LYS A 63 5.10 9.52 -2.65
C LYS A 63 4.38 10.46 -3.62
N VAL A 64 3.45 9.94 -4.41
CA VAL A 64 2.66 10.69 -5.40
C VAL A 64 1.28 11.07 -4.90
N CYS A 65 0.89 10.63 -3.71
CA CYS A 65 -0.38 11.01 -3.09
C CYS A 65 -0.26 12.39 -2.42
N ILE A 66 -1.25 13.24 -2.67
CA ILE A 66 -1.34 14.60 -2.12
C ILE A 66 -2.58 14.80 -1.24
N THR A 67 -3.29 13.73 -0.89
CA THR A 67 -4.49 13.76 -0.03
C THR A 67 -4.23 14.55 1.26
N LYS A 68 -3.14 14.24 1.97
CA LYS A 68 -2.76 14.93 3.21
C LYS A 68 -2.55 16.44 3.04
N ILE A 69 -2.09 16.88 1.85
CA ILE A 69 -1.84 18.30 1.56
C ILE A 69 -3.15 18.99 1.19
N LYS A 70 -4.02 18.31 0.46
CA LYS A 70 -5.26 18.88 -0.06
C LYS A 70 -6.40 18.91 0.96
N THR A 71 -6.47 17.87 1.80
CA THR A 71 -7.62 17.66 2.68
C THR A 71 -7.28 17.76 4.17
N GLY A 72 -6.00 17.68 4.53
CA GLY A 72 -5.56 17.57 5.92
C GLY A 72 -5.81 16.18 6.54
N PHE A 73 -6.45 15.26 5.82
CA PHE A 73 -6.72 13.89 6.26
C PHE A 73 -5.65 12.92 5.79
N GLY A 74 -5.63 11.75 6.43
CA GLY A 74 -4.82 10.62 6.05
C GLY A 74 -3.70 10.30 7.03
N THR A 75 -2.95 9.24 6.69
CA THR A 75 -1.87 8.67 7.51
C THR A 75 -0.48 9.12 7.06
N GLY A 76 -0.42 9.99 6.07
CA GLY A 76 0.84 10.53 5.56
C GLY A 76 1.60 11.33 6.63
N GLY A 77 2.83 10.90 6.95
CA GLY A 77 3.65 11.45 8.04
C GLY A 77 3.61 10.62 9.33
N TRP A 78 2.62 9.72 9.49
CA TRP A 78 2.48 8.85 10.68
C TRP A 78 1.98 7.43 10.31
N GLN A 79 2.22 6.98 9.08
CA GLN A 79 1.76 5.69 8.56
C GLN A 79 2.15 4.52 9.46
N LEU A 80 3.39 4.49 9.96
CA LEU A 80 3.85 3.40 10.80
C LEU A 80 3.07 3.31 12.14
N ALA A 81 2.75 4.48 12.72
CA ALA A 81 1.90 4.54 13.92
C ALA A 81 0.47 4.08 13.61
N ALA A 82 -0.08 4.44 12.45
CA ALA A 82 -1.40 3.98 12.01
C ALA A 82 -1.44 2.46 11.83
N VAL A 83 -0.42 1.87 11.20
CA VAL A 83 -0.27 0.40 11.06
C VAL A 83 -0.28 -0.26 12.43
N ARG A 84 0.56 0.19 13.37
CA ARG A 84 0.60 -0.36 14.72
C ARG A 84 -0.74 -0.23 15.46
N TRP A 85 -1.38 0.90 15.32
CA TRP A 85 -2.66 1.17 15.97
C TRP A 85 -3.77 0.26 15.43
N CYS A 86 -3.86 0.14 14.11
CA CYS A 86 -4.79 -0.76 13.43
C CYS A 86 -4.49 -2.23 13.76
N ALA A 87 -3.23 -2.65 13.72
CA ALA A 87 -2.81 -4.03 14.00
C ALA A 87 -3.18 -4.49 15.41
N LYS A 88 -3.16 -3.59 16.41
CA LYS A 88 -3.61 -3.93 17.77
C LYS A 88 -5.10 -4.24 17.87
N ALA A 89 -5.91 -3.76 16.94
CA ALA A 89 -7.35 -4.00 16.90
C ALA A 89 -7.73 -5.12 15.94
N ALA A 90 -6.85 -5.45 15.00
CA ALA A 90 -7.07 -6.46 14.00
C ALA A 90 -7.04 -7.88 14.59
N THR A 91 -7.90 -8.74 14.06
CA THR A 91 -7.88 -10.19 14.28
C THR A 91 -7.47 -10.95 13.02
N LYS A 92 -7.35 -10.24 11.91
CA LYS A 92 -6.98 -10.74 10.58
C LYS A 92 -5.78 -9.96 10.02
N PRO A 93 -5.17 -10.44 8.91
CA PRO A 93 -4.01 -9.78 8.31
C PRO A 93 -4.20 -8.29 8.02
N ILE A 94 -3.14 -7.52 8.27
CA ILE A 94 -3.02 -6.10 7.91
C ILE A 94 -2.02 -5.96 6.76
N ILE A 95 -2.37 -5.22 5.72
CA ILE A 95 -1.47 -4.80 4.65
C ILE A 95 -1.12 -3.34 4.85
N ALA A 96 0.17 -3.03 5.06
CA ALA A 96 0.65 -1.65 5.14
C ALA A 96 0.80 -1.08 3.74
N ASP A 97 -0.08 -0.16 3.34
CA ASP A 97 -0.13 0.39 1.99
C ASP A 97 0.46 1.79 1.91
N GLY A 98 1.60 1.88 1.23
CA GLY A 98 2.29 3.12 0.93
C GLY A 98 3.23 3.62 2.04
N GLY A 99 4.06 4.59 1.66
CA GLY A 99 5.06 5.15 2.56
C GLY A 99 6.35 4.34 2.68
N ILE A 100 6.46 3.20 2.01
CA ILE A 100 7.68 2.40 1.92
C ILE A 100 8.65 3.10 0.96
N ARG A 101 9.76 3.60 1.47
CA ARG A 101 10.74 4.39 0.72
C ARG A 101 12.10 3.73 0.65
N ASP A 102 12.43 2.97 1.67
CA ASP A 102 13.64 2.19 1.82
C ASP A 102 13.28 0.75 2.18
N HIS A 103 14.17 -0.21 1.92
CA HIS A 103 13.93 -1.62 2.21
C HIS A 103 13.68 -1.87 3.70
N GLY A 104 14.37 -1.13 4.57
CA GLY A 104 14.15 -1.20 6.01
C GLY A 104 12.73 -0.82 6.47
N ASP A 105 11.97 -0.08 5.67
CA ASP A 105 10.58 0.25 5.98
C ASP A 105 9.66 -0.99 5.89
N ILE A 106 10.06 -2.01 5.13
CA ILE A 106 9.37 -3.31 5.08
C ILE A 106 9.45 -3.98 6.45
N ALA A 107 10.65 -4.16 6.97
CA ALA A 107 10.87 -4.77 8.29
C ALA A 107 10.19 -3.99 9.41
N LYS A 108 10.25 -2.65 9.39
CA LYS A 108 9.53 -1.80 10.34
C LYS A 108 8.02 -2.01 10.27
N SER A 109 7.44 -2.09 9.07
CA SER A 109 6.00 -2.29 8.89
C SER A 109 5.56 -3.64 9.46
N ILE A 110 6.34 -4.71 9.22
CA ILE A 110 6.08 -6.03 9.78
C ILE A 110 6.19 -6.00 11.30
N ARG A 111 7.26 -5.42 11.85
CA ARG A 111 7.45 -5.25 13.31
C ARG A 111 6.29 -4.50 13.97
N PHE A 112 5.63 -3.63 13.25
CA PHE A 112 4.49 -2.85 13.73
C PHE A 112 3.15 -3.54 13.48
N GLY A 113 3.16 -4.77 12.96
CA GLY A 113 2.02 -5.67 12.90
C GLY A 113 1.41 -5.84 11.50
N ALA A 114 2.07 -5.35 10.45
CA ALA A 114 1.67 -5.67 9.10
C ALA A 114 2.11 -7.09 8.72
N THR A 115 1.25 -7.81 8.03
CA THR A 115 1.58 -9.11 7.42
C THR A 115 2.28 -8.95 6.09
N MET A 116 1.89 -7.90 5.34
CA MET A 116 2.41 -7.57 4.02
C MET A 116 2.53 -6.06 3.86
N VAL A 117 3.30 -5.63 2.85
CA VAL A 117 3.43 -4.23 2.45
C VAL A 117 3.01 -4.05 0.99
N MET A 118 2.41 -2.91 0.67
CA MET A 118 2.15 -2.49 -0.70
C MET A 118 3.10 -1.35 -1.06
N ILE A 119 3.84 -1.53 -2.15
CA ILE A 119 4.94 -0.66 -2.56
C ILE A 119 4.66 -0.06 -3.94
N GLY A 120 4.81 1.25 -4.06
CA GLY A 120 4.71 1.96 -5.34
C GLY A 120 6.04 2.58 -5.76
N SER A 121 6.54 3.54 -4.99
CA SER A 121 7.65 4.39 -5.42
C SER A 121 9.00 3.68 -5.58
N LEU A 122 9.28 2.62 -4.81
CA LEU A 122 10.52 1.85 -4.98
C LEU A 122 10.55 1.09 -6.31
N PHE A 123 9.37 0.66 -6.81
CA PHE A 123 9.26 -0.07 -8.07
C PHE A 123 9.06 0.83 -9.29
N ALA A 124 8.72 2.10 -9.10
CA ALA A 124 8.31 3.00 -10.17
C ALA A 124 9.40 3.30 -11.21
N GLY A 125 10.68 3.19 -10.83
CA GLY A 125 11.83 3.45 -11.72
C GLY A 125 12.23 2.26 -12.61
N HIS A 126 11.62 1.10 -12.41
CA HIS A 126 12.03 -0.13 -13.10
C HIS A 126 11.40 -0.27 -14.49
N GLU A 127 12.06 -1.10 -15.32
CA GLU A 127 11.64 -1.35 -16.70
C GLU A 127 10.21 -1.87 -16.77
N GLU A 128 9.84 -2.76 -15.85
CA GLU A 128 8.53 -3.40 -15.75
C GLU A 128 7.41 -2.45 -15.26
N SER A 129 7.77 -1.28 -14.71
CA SER A 129 6.79 -0.27 -14.33
C SER A 129 6.07 0.30 -15.56
N PRO A 130 4.74 0.55 -15.50
CA PRO A 130 3.96 0.97 -16.68
C PRO A 130 4.24 2.40 -17.13
N GLY A 131 4.91 3.24 -16.35
CA GLY A 131 5.26 4.59 -16.72
C GLY A 131 6.21 4.64 -17.93
N LYS A 132 6.05 5.64 -18.80
CA LYS A 132 6.93 5.83 -19.97
C LYS A 132 8.36 6.12 -19.52
N THR A 133 9.33 5.54 -20.25
CA THR A 133 10.74 5.93 -20.12
C THR A 133 10.94 7.22 -20.91
N VAL A 134 11.54 8.22 -20.28
CA VAL A 134 11.85 9.53 -20.87
C VAL A 134 13.30 9.88 -20.62
N GLU A 135 13.91 10.59 -21.57
CA GLU A 135 15.27 11.10 -21.44
C GLU A 135 15.25 12.59 -21.07
N VAL A 136 16.02 12.96 -20.06
CA VAL A 136 16.19 14.34 -19.63
C VAL A 136 17.69 14.59 -19.42
N ASN A 137 18.27 15.48 -20.20
CA ASN A 137 19.70 15.84 -20.13
C ASN A 137 20.63 14.61 -20.26
N GLY A 138 20.32 13.67 -21.14
CA GLY A 138 21.12 12.45 -21.36
C GLY A 138 20.95 11.36 -20.32
N MET A 139 20.05 11.53 -19.35
CA MET A 139 19.73 10.53 -18.33
C MET A 139 18.31 9.98 -18.52
N LEU A 140 18.15 8.68 -18.28
CA LEU A 140 16.86 8.01 -18.37
C LEU A 140 16.06 8.12 -17.06
N TYR A 141 14.77 8.38 -17.21
CA TYR A 141 13.80 8.45 -16.14
C TYR A 141 12.54 7.66 -16.51
N LYS A 142 11.75 7.28 -15.50
CA LYS A 142 10.40 6.72 -15.68
C LYS A 142 9.37 7.70 -15.16
N GLU A 143 8.27 7.85 -15.89
CA GLU A 143 7.09 8.53 -15.38
C GLU A 143 6.46 7.73 -14.25
N TYR A 144 6.10 8.41 -13.16
CA TYR A 144 5.40 7.80 -12.03
C TYR A 144 4.22 8.70 -11.62
N PHE A 145 3.05 8.10 -11.49
CA PHE A 145 1.82 8.84 -11.21
C PHE A 145 0.90 8.07 -10.26
N GLY A 146 0.11 8.81 -9.48
CA GLY A 146 -0.92 8.24 -8.63
C GLY A 146 -2.20 7.96 -9.40
N SER A 147 -2.97 6.96 -8.97
CA SER A 147 -4.30 6.62 -9.53
C SER A 147 -5.28 7.80 -9.47
N ALA A 148 -5.20 8.65 -8.44
CA ALA A 148 -6.00 9.85 -8.28
C ALA A 148 -5.37 11.11 -8.89
N SER A 149 -4.35 10.99 -9.75
CA SER A 149 -3.75 12.12 -10.46
C SER A 149 -4.63 12.58 -11.63
N GLU A 150 -4.52 13.87 -11.97
CA GLU A 150 -5.13 14.42 -13.20
C GLU A 150 -4.72 13.63 -14.45
N PHE A 151 -3.44 13.22 -14.50
CA PHE A 151 -2.90 12.42 -15.61
C PHE A 151 -3.66 11.11 -15.80
N GLN A 152 -3.94 10.38 -14.70
CA GLN A 152 -4.62 9.08 -14.76
C GLN A 152 -6.14 9.24 -14.93
N LYS A 153 -6.74 10.26 -14.31
CA LYS A 153 -8.18 10.52 -14.39
C LYS A 153 -8.60 11.15 -15.71
N GLY A 154 -7.71 11.89 -16.37
CA GLY A 154 -8.03 12.69 -17.55
C GLY A 154 -8.85 13.95 -17.25
N GLU A 155 -9.10 14.27 -15.99
CA GLU A 155 -9.85 15.46 -15.55
C GLU A 155 -9.25 16.07 -14.27
N ARG A 156 -9.56 17.38 -14.04
CA ARG A 156 -9.06 18.13 -12.87
C ARG A 156 -9.94 18.05 -11.63
N LYS A 157 -10.94 17.18 -11.62
CA LYS A 157 -11.88 17.05 -10.51
C LYS A 157 -11.36 16.10 -9.45
N ASN A 158 -11.37 16.53 -8.19
CA ASN A 158 -10.96 15.72 -7.02
C ASN A 158 -9.57 15.07 -7.20
N VAL A 159 -8.58 15.86 -7.63
CA VAL A 159 -7.21 15.39 -7.84
C VAL A 159 -6.48 15.29 -6.51
N GLU A 160 -6.11 14.08 -6.12
CA GLU A 160 -5.35 13.75 -4.90
C GLU A 160 -4.03 13.00 -5.19
N GLY A 161 -3.64 12.95 -6.45
CA GLY A 161 -2.37 12.38 -6.92
C GLY A 161 -1.62 13.34 -7.83
N LYS A 162 -0.30 13.14 -7.94
CA LYS A 162 0.56 13.87 -8.87
C LYS A 162 1.32 12.92 -9.80
N LYS A 163 1.80 13.47 -10.91
CA LYS A 163 2.75 12.82 -11.81
C LYS A 163 4.14 13.41 -11.57
N ILE A 164 5.15 12.57 -11.47
CA ILE A 164 6.55 12.92 -11.35
C ILE A 164 7.39 12.06 -12.29
N VAL A 165 8.66 12.35 -12.43
CA VAL A 165 9.65 11.46 -13.01
C VAL A 165 10.58 10.96 -11.90
N VAL A 166 11.01 9.70 -12.02
CA VAL A 166 11.96 9.04 -11.11
C VAL A 166 13.11 8.46 -11.93
N PRO A 167 14.33 8.37 -11.38
CA PRO A 167 15.44 7.78 -12.10
C PRO A 167 15.10 6.37 -12.60
N TYR A 168 15.53 6.05 -13.82
CA TYR A 168 15.44 4.70 -14.37
C TYR A 168 16.43 3.79 -13.66
N LYS A 169 15.98 2.61 -13.25
CA LYS A 169 16.72 1.66 -12.42
C LYS A 169 17.04 0.32 -13.12
N GLY A 170 16.61 0.14 -14.38
CA GLY A 170 16.74 -1.15 -15.07
C GLY A 170 15.71 -2.19 -14.58
N SER A 171 16.10 -3.47 -14.61
CA SER A 171 15.25 -4.59 -14.22
C SER A 171 14.84 -4.52 -12.75
N LEU A 172 13.62 -4.96 -12.45
CA LEU A 172 13.10 -5.10 -11.09
C LEU A 172 13.79 -6.26 -10.33
N GLU A 173 14.31 -7.25 -11.05
CA GLU A 173 14.88 -8.46 -10.45
C GLU A 173 16.00 -8.13 -9.45
N ASP A 174 16.93 -7.26 -9.83
CA ASP A 174 18.05 -6.86 -8.97
C ASP A 174 17.57 -6.22 -7.67
N THR A 175 16.55 -5.37 -7.76
CA THR A 175 15.94 -4.74 -6.58
C THR A 175 15.23 -5.75 -5.68
N LEU A 176 14.57 -6.75 -6.24
CA LEU A 176 13.93 -7.80 -5.44
C LEU A 176 14.95 -8.68 -4.71
N ILE A 177 16.06 -9.00 -5.36
CA ILE A 177 17.18 -9.73 -4.74
C ILE A 177 17.75 -8.92 -3.56
N GLU A 178 18.02 -7.63 -3.78
CA GLU A 178 18.53 -6.74 -2.73
C GLU A 178 17.53 -6.61 -1.57
N MET A 179 16.24 -6.41 -1.86
CA MET A 179 15.19 -6.38 -0.84
C MET A 179 15.14 -7.66 0.00
N GLN A 180 15.28 -8.83 -0.64
CA GLN A 180 15.30 -10.10 0.06
C GLN A 180 16.51 -10.19 1.02
N GLN A 181 17.69 -9.80 0.56
CA GLN A 181 18.91 -9.81 1.36
C GLN A 181 18.80 -8.84 2.56
N ASP A 182 18.26 -7.65 2.35
CA ASP A 182 18.07 -6.65 3.40
C ASP A 182 17.02 -7.11 4.43
N LEU A 183 15.97 -7.80 4.00
CA LEU A 183 14.99 -8.40 4.91
C LEU A 183 15.61 -9.54 5.73
N GLN A 184 16.42 -10.40 5.10
CA GLN A 184 17.19 -11.44 5.80
C GLN A 184 18.14 -10.84 6.85
N SER A 185 18.79 -9.73 6.53
CA SER A 185 19.63 -8.99 7.47
C SER A 185 18.82 -8.46 8.65
N SER A 186 17.61 -7.92 8.39
CA SER A 186 16.70 -7.44 9.42
C SER A 186 16.28 -8.56 10.37
N ILE A 187 15.98 -9.74 9.85
CA ILE A 187 15.67 -10.95 10.63
C ILE A 187 16.85 -11.35 11.52
N SER A 188 18.07 -11.31 10.97
CA SER A 188 19.29 -11.61 11.71
C SER A 188 19.54 -10.62 12.85
N TYR A 189 19.34 -9.31 12.62
CA TYR A 189 19.43 -8.28 13.66
C TYR A 189 18.36 -8.45 14.75
N ALA A 190 17.19 -9.00 14.41
CA ALA A 190 16.16 -9.35 15.39
C ALA A 190 16.47 -10.62 16.20
N GLY A 191 17.56 -11.34 15.86
CA GLY A 191 18.00 -12.54 16.55
C GLY A 191 17.27 -13.82 16.13
N GLY A 192 16.56 -13.79 14.99
CA GLY A 192 15.76 -14.92 14.50
C GLY A 192 16.27 -15.56 13.22
N LYS A 193 15.45 -16.48 12.68
CA LYS A 193 15.73 -17.21 11.45
C LYS A 193 14.67 -17.02 10.37
N ASP A 194 13.54 -16.45 10.72
CA ASP A 194 12.38 -16.23 9.85
C ASP A 194 11.71 -14.89 10.17
N ILE A 195 10.68 -14.57 9.41
CA ILE A 195 9.97 -13.30 9.47
C ILE A 195 9.28 -13.05 10.81
N GLU A 196 8.99 -14.09 11.58
CA GLU A 196 8.33 -14.00 12.89
C GLU A 196 9.25 -13.39 13.97
N ALA A 197 10.55 -13.31 13.70
CA ALA A 197 11.51 -12.64 14.57
C ALA A 197 11.37 -11.12 14.58
N ILE A 198 10.80 -10.56 13.55
CA ILE A 198 10.54 -9.14 13.40
C ILE A 198 9.13 -8.86 13.93
#